data_1eb2bd8584468f4af628fb094ab96fe0
#
_entry.id   1eb2bd8584468f4af628fb094ab96fe0
#
_cell.length_a   1.000
_cell.length_b   1.000
_cell.length_c   1.000
_cell.angle_alpha   90.00
_cell.angle_beta   90.00
_cell.angle_gamma   90.00
#
_symmetry.space_group_name_H-M   'P 1'
#
loop_
_entity.id
_entity.type
_entity.pdbx_description
1 polymer ?
#
loop_
_entity_poly.entity_id
_entity_poly.type
_entity_poly.pdbx_seq_one_letter_code
_entity_poly.pdbx_strand_id
1 'polypeptide(L)'
;MEAADVIEIIKALDEAGVVVWLDGGWAVDAVLEVQTRKHDDLDIVLADVEGLLAALAPKGFAVVDGKLHTNFVLGDAGGRRIDAHVVNFDDAGNGIFQMLGGGEWVFPAAGFESIGTVAGQRVRCLTPEVQMQCHANGYEWTQTDFQDMRALRDRFGVELPEAYR
;
A
#
# COMPACT_ATOMS: atom_id res chain seq x y z
N MET A 1 2.38 0.49 13.64
CA MET A 1 2.66 -0.89 13.18
C MET A 1 4.16 -1.09 13.11
N GLU A 2 4.68 -2.22 13.56
CA GLU A 2 6.12 -2.51 13.50
C GLU A 2 6.45 -3.37 12.27
N ALA A 3 7.71 -3.36 11.82
CA ALA A 3 8.13 -4.16 10.66
C ALA A 3 7.83 -5.67 10.80
N ALA A 4 7.93 -6.20 12.04
CA ALA A 4 7.59 -7.59 12.33
C ALA A 4 6.10 -7.91 12.09
N ASP A 5 5.20 -6.96 12.39
CA ASP A 5 3.77 -7.09 12.12
C ASP A 5 3.49 -7.16 10.61
N VAL A 6 4.14 -6.26 9.84
CA VAL A 6 4.03 -6.25 8.37
C VAL A 6 4.46 -7.59 7.79
N ILE A 7 5.60 -8.12 8.24
CA ILE A 7 6.11 -9.41 7.75
C ILE A 7 5.19 -10.57 8.15
N GLU A 8 4.62 -10.55 9.36
CA GLU A 8 3.62 -11.56 9.78
C GLU A 8 2.39 -11.55 8.85
N ILE A 9 1.87 -10.36 8.54
CA ILE A 9 0.71 -10.16 7.67
C ILE A 9 1.03 -10.64 6.26
N ILE A 10 2.12 -10.17 5.65
CA ILE A 10 2.52 -10.54 4.29
C ILE A 10 2.73 -12.05 4.15
N LYS A 11 3.39 -12.70 5.12
CA LYS A 11 3.57 -14.17 5.11
C LYS A 11 2.24 -14.91 5.13
N ALA A 12 1.28 -14.47 5.96
CA ALA A 12 -0.03 -15.09 5.99
C ALA A 12 -0.78 -14.97 4.67
N LEU A 13 -0.66 -13.83 3.99
CA LEU A 13 -1.25 -13.60 2.69
C LEU A 13 -0.57 -14.43 1.60
N ASP A 14 0.75 -14.48 1.58
CA ASP A 14 1.52 -15.32 0.65
C ASP A 14 1.20 -16.82 0.82
N GLU A 15 1.10 -17.32 2.06
CA GLU A 15 0.71 -18.69 2.38
C GLU A 15 -0.71 -19.03 1.90
N ALA A 16 -1.60 -18.05 1.92
CA ALA A 16 -2.97 -18.18 1.40
C ALA A 16 -3.08 -17.96 -0.12
N GLY A 17 -1.98 -17.61 -0.80
CA GLY A 17 -1.98 -17.30 -2.23
C GLY A 17 -2.59 -15.95 -2.59
N VAL A 18 -2.77 -15.05 -1.61
CA VAL A 18 -3.33 -13.72 -1.81
C VAL A 18 -2.23 -12.74 -2.20
N VAL A 19 -2.36 -12.17 -3.39
CA VAL A 19 -1.39 -11.21 -3.91
C VAL A 19 -1.76 -9.80 -3.46
N VAL A 20 -0.80 -9.13 -2.79
CA VAL A 20 -0.93 -7.73 -2.38
C VAL A 20 0.33 -6.96 -2.73
N TRP A 21 0.20 -5.66 -2.90
CA TRP A 21 1.30 -4.71 -3.04
C TRP A 21 1.23 -3.69 -1.92
N LEU A 22 2.35 -3.43 -1.26
CA LEU A 22 2.45 -2.34 -0.30
C LEU A 22 2.25 -1.01 -1.00
N ASP A 23 1.54 -0.10 -0.34
CA ASP A 23 1.34 1.30 -0.70
C ASP A 23 1.74 2.19 0.48
N GLY A 24 1.63 3.50 0.34
CA GLY A 24 1.89 4.46 1.40
C GLY A 24 3.29 4.35 2.02
N GLY A 25 3.41 4.66 3.30
CA GLY A 25 4.71 4.76 3.98
C GLY A 25 5.52 3.47 4.01
N TRP A 26 4.88 2.31 4.17
CA TRP A 26 5.60 1.03 4.12
C TRP A 26 6.12 0.67 2.74
N ALA A 27 5.45 1.11 1.67
CA ALA A 27 5.96 0.94 0.32
C ALA A 27 7.19 1.82 0.06
N VAL A 28 7.19 3.06 0.55
CA VAL A 28 8.35 3.95 0.51
C VAL A 28 9.54 3.31 1.22
N ASP A 29 9.37 2.87 2.47
CA ASP A 29 10.41 2.20 3.22
C ASP A 29 10.90 0.91 2.55
N ALA A 30 9.99 0.14 1.95
CA ALA A 30 10.34 -1.10 1.25
C ALA A 30 11.25 -0.86 0.03
N VAL A 31 10.96 0.13 -0.82
CA VAL A 31 11.80 0.44 -1.99
C VAL A 31 13.11 1.11 -1.58
N LEU A 32 13.13 1.86 -0.48
CA LEU A 32 14.35 2.43 0.10
C LEU A 32 15.21 1.38 0.83
N GLU A 33 14.65 0.22 1.15
CA GLU A 33 15.25 -0.87 1.93
C GLU A 33 15.65 -0.46 3.37
N VAL A 34 15.01 0.58 3.88
CA VAL A 34 15.25 1.11 5.22
C VAL A 34 13.97 1.71 5.80
N GLN A 35 13.67 1.39 7.06
CA GLN A 35 12.57 2.02 7.75
C GLN A 35 12.96 3.45 8.14
N THR A 36 12.32 4.43 7.50
CA THR A 36 12.63 5.87 7.67
C THR A 36 11.92 6.48 8.87
N ARG A 37 10.76 5.92 9.26
CA ARG A 37 9.90 6.42 10.34
C ARG A 37 9.02 5.32 10.95
N LYS A 38 8.27 5.67 11.96
CA LYS A 38 7.17 4.82 12.46
C LYS A 38 5.94 4.98 11.56
N HIS A 39 5.18 3.89 11.44
CA HIS A 39 3.92 3.85 10.70
C HIS A 39 2.79 3.40 11.61
N ASP A 40 1.64 4.04 11.50
CA ASP A 40 0.46 3.73 12.32
C ASP A 40 -0.33 2.53 11.75
N ASP A 41 -0.28 2.35 10.44
CA ASP A 41 -1.03 1.36 9.67
C ASP A 41 -0.16 0.72 8.56
N LEU A 42 -0.78 -0.14 7.78
CA LEU A 42 -0.24 -0.78 6.59
C LEU A 42 -1.21 -0.55 5.44
N ASP A 43 -0.80 0.22 4.44
CA ASP A 43 -1.56 0.41 3.20
C ASP A 43 -1.22 -0.69 2.22
N ILE A 44 -2.24 -1.31 1.63
CA ILE A 44 -2.09 -2.34 0.59
C ILE A 44 -3.05 -2.12 -0.58
N VAL A 45 -2.58 -2.48 -1.77
CA VAL A 45 -3.41 -2.59 -2.98
C VAL A 45 -3.61 -4.08 -3.30
N LEU A 46 -4.85 -4.48 -3.59
CA LEU A 46 -5.20 -5.87 -3.88
C LEU A 46 -6.46 -5.99 -4.75
N ALA A 47 -6.70 -7.20 -5.29
CA ALA A 47 -7.95 -7.53 -6.00
C ALA A 47 -8.79 -8.60 -5.26
N ASP A 48 -8.16 -9.53 -4.52
CA ASP A 48 -8.82 -10.65 -3.85
C ASP A 48 -9.25 -10.30 -2.42
N VAL A 49 -10.40 -9.66 -2.27
CA VAL A 49 -10.96 -9.26 -0.97
C VAL A 49 -11.31 -10.47 -0.11
N GLU A 50 -11.96 -11.49 -0.70
CA GLU A 50 -12.40 -12.69 0.00
C GLU A 50 -11.20 -13.47 0.54
N GLY A 51 -10.15 -13.63 -0.27
CA GLY A 51 -8.90 -14.27 0.14
C GLY A 51 -8.22 -13.50 1.28
N LEU A 52 -8.16 -12.16 1.20
CA LEU A 52 -7.62 -11.30 2.26
C LEU A 52 -8.34 -11.53 3.58
N LEU A 53 -9.68 -11.46 3.56
CA LEU A 53 -10.50 -11.63 4.76
C LEU A 53 -10.34 -13.04 5.35
N ALA A 54 -10.35 -14.07 4.52
CA ALA A 54 -10.17 -15.45 4.96
C ALA A 54 -8.79 -15.72 5.56
N ALA A 55 -7.73 -15.13 5.00
CA ALA A 55 -6.36 -15.29 5.48
C ALA A 55 -6.12 -14.58 6.82
N LEU A 56 -6.73 -13.41 7.03
CA LEU A 56 -6.45 -12.58 8.20
C LEU A 56 -7.46 -12.74 9.35
N ALA A 57 -8.65 -13.29 9.11
CA ALA A 57 -9.62 -13.58 10.18
C ALA A 57 -9.06 -14.48 11.29
N PRO A 58 -8.29 -15.57 11.01
CA PRO A 58 -7.68 -16.38 12.06
C PRO A 58 -6.63 -15.64 12.90
N LYS A 59 -6.10 -14.52 12.40
CA LYS A 59 -5.16 -13.62 13.09
C LYS A 59 -5.86 -12.52 13.89
N GLY A 60 -7.19 -12.53 13.93
CA GLY A 60 -8.01 -11.59 14.68
C GLY A 60 -8.35 -10.30 13.97
N PHE A 61 -8.03 -10.16 12.69
CA PHE A 61 -8.44 -9.00 11.90
C PHE A 61 -9.91 -9.09 11.47
N ALA A 62 -10.60 -7.97 11.57
CA ALA A 62 -11.97 -7.79 11.09
C ALA A 62 -12.11 -6.42 10.43
N VAL A 63 -13.12 -6.26 9.57
CA VAL A 63 -13.45 -4.95 8.99
C VAL A 63 -13.92 -4.02 10.09
N VAL A 64 -13.26 -2.88 10.25
CA VAL A 64 -13.57 -1.87 11.27
C VAL A 64 -14.07 -0.56 10.66
N ASP A 65 -13.81 -0.31 9.38
CA ASP A 65 -14.22 0.90 8.68
C ASP A 65 -14.25 0.69 7.16
N GLY A 66 -14.88 1.63 6.43
CA GLY A 66 -14.84 1.70 4.98
C GLY A 66 -15.88 0.83 4.28
N LYS A 67 -15.68 0.65 2.99
CA LYS A 67 -16.59 -0.05 2.08
C LYS A 67 -15.86 -1.21 1.40
N LEU A 68 -16.30 -2.44 1.66
CA LEU A 68 -15.81 -3.63 0.97
C LEU A 68 -15.86 -3.45 -0.56
N HIS A 69 -14.90 -4.03 -1.24
CA HIS A 69 -14.70 -3.92 -2.69
C HIS A 69 -14.40 -2.52 -3.23
N THR A 70 -14.02 -1.59 -2.33
CA THR A 70 -13.53 -0.24 -2.69
C THR A 70 -12.30 0.09 -1.86
N ASN A 71 -12.52 0.74 -0.70
CA ASN A 71 -11.50 1.02 0.30
C ASN A 71 -12.08 0.69 1.66
N PHE A 72 -11.39 -0.13 2.42
CA PHE A 72 -11.81 -0.51 3.76
C PHE A 72 -10.62 -0.77 4.68
N VAL A 73 -10.85 -0.68 5.98
CA VAL A 73 -9.83 -0.87 7.00
C VAL A 73 -10.10 -2.16 7.77
N LEU A 74 -9.08 -2.99 7.89
CA LEU A 74 -9.04 -4.09 8.84
C LEU A 74 -8.35 -3.63 10.12
N GLY A 75 -8.86 -4.08 11.26
CA GLY A 75 -8.25 -3.86 12.56
C GLY A 75 -8.28 -5.11 13.41
N ASP A 76 -7.35 -5.23 14.35
CA ASP A 76 -7.31 -6.28 15.34
C ASP A 76 -7.37 -5.74 16.78
N ALA A 77 -7.46 -6.63 17.75
CA ALA A 77 -7.51 -6.27 19.18
C ALA A 77 -6.19 -5.66 19.70
N GLY A 78 -5.08 -5.84 18.98
CA GLY A 78 -3.78 -5.24 19.27
C GLY A 78 -3.64 -3.80 18.76
N GLY A 79 -4.64 -3.31 18.02
CA GLY A 79 -4.63 -1.96 17.43
C GLY A 79 -3.89 -1.87 16.10
N ARG A 80 -3.50 -3.01 15.50
CA ARG A 80 -2.93 -3.01 14.14
C ARG A 80 -4.02 -2.70 13.14
N ARG A 81 -3.69 -1.91 12.13
CA ARG A 81 -4.62 -1.48 11.08
C ARG A 81 -4.03 -1.74 9.71
N ILE A 82 -4.89 -2.19 8.78
CA ILE A 82 -4.56 -2.40 7.38
C ILE A 82 -5.56 -1.62 6.55
N ASP A 83 -5.11 -0.65 5.78
CA ASP A 83 -5.93 0.08 4.82
C ASP A 83 -5.84 -0.61 3.44
N ALA A 84 -6.98 -1.14 2.99
CA ALA A 84 -7.06 -1.98 1.81
C ALA A 84 -7.71 -1.22 0.64
N HIS A 85 -6.92 -0.91 -0.38
CA HIS A 85 -7.34 -0.29 -1.64
C HIS A 85 -7.64 -1.38 -2.66
N VAL A 86 -8.93 -1.58 -2.96
CA VAL A 86 -9.36 -2.68 -3.86
C VAL A 86 -9.35 -2.22 -5.30
N VAL A 87 -8.63 -2.95 -6.15
CA VAL A 87 -8.57 -2.70 -7.59
C VAL A 87 -9.20 -3.82 -8.39
N ASN A 88 -9.74 -3.48 -9.56
CA ASN A 88 -10.07 -4.44 -10.61
C ASN A 88 -9.03 -4.29 -11.72
N PHE A 89 -8.38 -5.39 -12.09
CA PHE A 89 -7.41 -5.37 -13.18
C PHE A 89 -8.13 -5.39 -14.54
N ASP A 90 -7.72 -4.47 -15.44
CA ASP A 90 -8.15 -4.48 -16.83
C ASP A 90 -7.29 -5.45 -17.68
N ASP A 91 -7.64 -5.59 -18.96
CA ASP A 91 -6.92 -6.48 -19.89
C ASP A 91 -5.45 -6.05 -20.13
N ALA A 92 -5.09 -4.80 -19.85
CA ALA A 92 -3.73 -4.28 -19.94
C ALA A 92 -2.94 -4.46 -18.64
N GLY A 93 -3.58 -4.97 -17.58
CA GLY A 93 -2.99 -5.15 -16.26
C GLY A 93 -2.98 -3.89 -15.38
N ASN A 94 -3.69 -2.83 -15.78
CA ASN A 94 -3.87 -1.68 -14.92
C ASN A 94 -4.88 -1.99 -13.80
N GLY A 95 -4.59 -1.51 -12.59
CA GLY A 95 -5.51 -1.61 -11.45
C GLY A 95 -6.47 -0.43 -11.42
N ILE A 96 -7.75 -0.67 -11.57
CA ILE A 96 -8.80 0.36 -11.55
C ILE A 96 -9.37 0.43 -10.13
N PHE A 97 -9.12 1.54 -9.45
CA PHE A 97 -9.62 1.82 -8.11
C PHE A 97 -10.81 2.78 -8.17
N GLN A 98 -11.94 2.38 -7.58
CA GLN A 98 -13.14 3.21 -7.48
C GLN A 98 -13.03 4.13 -6.26
N MET A 99 -12.93 5.44 -6.47
CA MET A 99 -12.82 6.40 -5.38
C MET A 99 -14.17 6.59 -4.66
N LEU A 100 -14.15 6.69 -3.33
CA LEU A 100 -15.36 6.88 -2.51
C LEU A 100 -16.15 8.15 -2.87
N GLY A 101 -15.45 9.19 -3.32
CA GLY A 101 -16.05 10.46 -3.77
C GLY A 101 -16.59 10.45 -5.21
N GLY A 102 -16.50 9.31 -5.89
CA GLY A 102 -16.80 9.15 -7.31
C GLY A 102 -15.59 9.37 -8.21
N GLY A 103 -15.61 8.75 -9.38
CA GLY A 103 -14.49 8.68 -10.31
C GLY A 103 -13.58 7.49 -10.06
N GLU A 104 -12.57 7.36 -10.90
CA GLU A 104 -11.62 6.25 -10.90
C GLU A 104 -10.20 6.77 -10.78
N TRP A 105 -9.37 6.02 -10.04
CA TRP A 105 -7.92 6.14 -10.07
C TRP A 105 -7.34 4.92 -10.78
N VAL A 106 -6.41 5.15 -11.70
CA VAL A 106 -5.77 4.07 -12.46
C VAL A 106 -4.33 3.90 -11.99
N PHE A 107 -4.05 2.76 -11.38
CA PHE A 107 -2.69 2.30 -11.13
C PHE A 107 -2.16 1.66 -12.42
N PRO A 108 -1.15 2.22 -13.10
CA PRO A 108 -0.62 1.63 -14.32
C PRO A 108 0.00 0.25 -14.05
N ALA A 109 -0.11 -0.67 -15.01
CA ALA A 109 0.40 -2.05 -14.89
C ALA A 109 1.86 -2.10 -14.43
N ALA A 110 2.73 -1.24 -14.96
CA ALA A 110 4.12 -1.11 -14.56
C ALA A 110 4.29 -0.74 -13.07
N GLY A 111 3.27 -0.13 -12.45
CA GLY A 111 3.29 0.22 -11.03
C GLY A 111 3.33 -0.97 -10.08
N PHE A 112 2.97 -2.16 -10.56
CA PHE A 112 2.91 -3.40 -9.78
C PHE A 112 4.17 -4.28 -9.92
N GLU A 113 5.19 -3.80 -10.61
CA GLU A 113 6.40 -4.60 -10.91
C GLU A 113 7.50 -4.47 -9.84
N SER A 114 7.35 -3.60 -8.84
CA SER A 114 8.37 -3.35 -7.85
C SER A 114 8.40 -4.42 -6.75
N ILE A 115 9.62 -4.72 -6.32
CA ILE A 115 9.90 -5.55 -5.15
C ILE A 115 10.81 -4.73 -4.24
N GLY A 116 10.38 -4.54 -3.00
CA GLY A 116 11.18 -3.90 -1.96
C GLY A 116 11.57 -4.88 -0.87
N THR A 117 12.08 -4.34 0.25
CA THR A 117 12.52 -5.12 1.40
C THR A 117 12.03 -4.49 2.69
N VAL A 118 11.34 -5.26 3.54
CA VAL A 118 10.98 -4.87 4.90
C VAL A 118 11.67 -5.84 5.88
N ALA A 119 12.48 -5.34 6.79
CA ALA A 119 13.24 -6.15 7.75
C ALA A 119 13.98 -7.35 7.11
N GLY A 120 14.58 -7.15 5.93
CA GLY A 120 15.29 -8.18 5.20
C GLY A 120 14.42 -9.17 4.41
N GLN A 121 13.09 -9.05 4.47
CA GLN A 121 12.14 -9.85 3.68
C GLN A 121 11.75 -9.10 2.41
N ARG A 122 11.76 -9.81 1.28
CA ARG A 122 11.25 -9.27 0.01
C ARG A 122 9.73 -9.18 0.07
N VAL A 123 9.21 -8.05 -0.40
CA VAL A 123 7.76 -7.76 -0.45
C VAL A 123 7.41 -7.09 -1.78
N ARG A 124 6.22 -7.36 -2.31
CA ARG A 124 5.70 -6.60 -3.45
C ARG A 124 5.30 -5.22 -2.96
N CYS A 125 5.60 -4.20 -3.73
CA CYS A 125 5.19 -2.82 -3.44
C CYS A 125 4.96 -2.05 -4.75
N LEU A 126 4.24 -0.95 -4.67
CA LEU A 126 4.11 -0.05 -5.82
C LEU A 126 5.45 0.57 -6.17
N THR A 127 5.67 0.86 -7.46
CA THR A 127 6.90 1.52 -7.91
C THR A 127 7.01 2.95 -7.37
N PRO A 128 8.23 3.50 -7.24
CA PRO A 128 8.44 4.87 -6.78
C PRO A 128 7.65 5.91 -7.58
N GLU A 129 7.51 5.72 -8.90
CA GLU A 129 6.77 6.60 -9.78
C GLU A 129 5.27 6.63 -9.45
N VAL A 130 4.68 5.46 -9.21
CA VAL A 130 3.26 5.35 -8.87
C VAL A 130 3.00 5.87 -7.46
N GLN A 131 3.84 5.56 -6.49
CA GLN A 131 3.77 6.14 -5.15
C GLN A 131 3.81 7.66 -5.20
N MET A 132 4.70 8.25 -6.02
CA MET A 132 4.78 9.70 -6.24
C MET A 132 3.46 10.26 -6.78
N GLN A 133 2.82 9.56 -7.72
CA GLN A 133 1.52 9.97 -8.29
C GLN A 133 0.39 9.87 -7.26
N CYS A 134 0.34 8.81 -6.46
CA CYS A 134 -0.67 8.64 -5.41
C CYS A 134 -0.61 9.77 -4.39
N HIS A 135 0.58 10.11 -3.91
CA HIS A 135 0.77 11.22 -2.96
C HIS A 135 0.49 12.61 -3.57
N ALA A 136 0.57 12.76 -4.89
CA ALA A 136 0.27 14.04 -5.56
C ALA A 136 -1.24 14.33 -5.66
N ASN A 137 -2.09 13.33 -5.47
CA ASN A 137 -3.51 13.42 -5.75
C ASN A 137 -4.35 12.87 -4.60
N GLY A 138 -5.37 13.59 -4.18
CA GLY A 138 -6.48 13.00 -3.42
C GLY A 138 -6.61 13.37 -1.95
N TYR A 139 -5.62 14.02 -1.31
CA TYR A 139 -5.74 14.45 0.11
C TYR A 139 -4.85 15.67 0.44
N GLU A 140 -5.04 16.24 1.63
CA GLU A 140 -4.19 17.32 2.13
C GLU A 140 -2.81 16.76 2.51
N TRP A 141 -1.75 17.33 1.92
CA TRP A 141 -0.38 16.88 2.13
C TRP A 141 0.12 17.17 3.52
N THR A 142 0.77 16.19 4.11
CA THR A 142 1.45 16.32 5.39
C THR A 142 2.95 16.55 5.21
N GLN A 143 3.63 16.95 6.28
CA GLN A 143 5.09 17.03 6.27
C GLN A 143 5.74 15.67 6.00
N THR A 144 5.11 14.59 6.42
CA THR A 144 5.55 13.21 6.18
C THR A 144 5.55 12.86 4.70
N ASP A 145 4.49 13.24 3.97
CA ASP A 145 4.43 13.03 2.52
C ASP A 145 5.56 13.74 1.79
N PHE A 146 5.88 14.98 2.19
CA PHE A 146 7.03 15.71 1.63
C PHE A 146 8.36 15.00 1.87
N GLN A 147 8.56 14.39 3.05
CA GLN A 147 9.78 13.65 3.37
C GLN A 147 9.87 12.38 2.53
N ASP A 148 8.80 11.60 2.47
CA ASP A 148 8.71 10.36 1.72
C ASP A 148 8.97 10.61 0.22
N MET A 149 8.32 11.62 -0.37
CA MET A 149 8.50 11.96 -1.79
C MET A 149 9.90 12.46 -2.13
N ARG A 150 10.52 13.24 -1.23
CA ARG A 150 11.91 13.66 -1.40
C ARG A 150 12.88 12.49 -1.32
N ALA A 151 12.65 11.55 -0.41
CA ALA A 151 13.48 10.34 -0.30
C ALA A 151 13.40 9.49 -1.57
N LEU A 152 12.21 9.30 -2.15
CA LEU A 152 12.04 8.61 -3.43
C LEU A 152 12.76 9.34 -4.57
N ARG A 153 12.62 10.68 -4.68
CA ARG A 153 13.34 11.48 -5.67
C ARG A 153 14.85 11.30 -5.54
N ASP A 154 15.37 11.45 -4.32
CA ASP A 154 16.82 11.45 -4.08
C ASP A 154 17.44 10.06 -4.36
N ARG A 155 16.69 8.99 -4.14
CA ARG A 155 17.15 7.61 -4.36
C ARG A 155 16.96 7.12 -5.78
N PHE A 156 15.85 7.48 -6.44
CA PHE A 156 15.44 6.91 -7.72
C PHE A 156 15.39 7.92 -8.87
N GLY A 157 15.54 9.22 -8.58
CA GLY A 157 15.47 10.28 -9.59
C GLY A 157 14.06 10.55 -10.10
N VAL A 158 13.02 10.08 -9.41
CA VAL A 158 11.62 10.31 -9.77
C VAL A 158 11.31 11.81 -9.67
N GLU A 159 10.62 12.35 -10.68
CA GLU A 159 10.28 13.76 -10.70
C GLU A 159 9.24 14.10 -9.63
N LEU A 160 9.51 15.11 -8.80
CA LEU A 160 8.55 15.61 -7.82
C LEU A 160 7.37 16.28 -8.53
N PRO A 161 6.12 15.95 -8.15
CA PRO A 161 4.97 16.74 -8.55
C PRO A 161 5.13 18.20 -8.14
N GLU A 162 4.45 19.12 -8.84
CA GLU A 162 4.59 20.56 -8.59
C GLU A 162 4.35 20.94 -7.13
N ALA A 163 3.42 20.24 -6.46
CA ALA A 163 3.09 20.41 -5.06
C ALA A 163 4.26 20.14 -4.08
N TYR A 164 5.25 19.36 -4.50
CA TYR A 164 6.41 18.95 -3.69
C TYR A 164 7.72 19.65 -4.07
N ARG A 165 7.67 20.63 -4.99
CA ARG A 165 8.84 21.40 -5.48
C ARG A 165 9.23 22.58 -4.60
#